data_8fcbc04b4645f665a3e6303553dd8b09
#
_entry.id   8fcbc04b4645f665a3e6303553dd8b09
#
_cell.length_a   1.000
_cell.length_b   1.000
_cell.length_c   1.000
_cell.angle_alpha   90.00
_cell.angle_beta   90.00
_cell.angle_gamma   90.00
#
_symmetry.space_group_name_H-M   'P 1'
#
loop_
_entity.id
_entity.type
_entity.pdbx_description
1 polymer ?
#
loop_
_entity_poly.entity_id
_entity_poly.type
_entity_poly.pdbx_seq_one_letter_code
_entity_poly.pdbx_strand_id
1 'polypeptide(L)'
;MNKKSKIIVFASFYPKKEKNNEVKEIILTMIDPTRLEKGNEIYNFYEVKNDNDKEISFHLFEIYKDSAALDFHRNTSHYKNYRSKITNLLDRPIEVKVLTSINSI
;
A
#
# COMPACT_ATOMS: atom_id res chain seq x y z
N MET A 1 -17.20 -17.85 -18.28
CA MET A 1 -17.22 -16.93 -17.97
C MET A 1 -16.17 -16.18 -17.53
N ASN A 2 -15.73 -15.31 -17.92
CA ASN A 2 -14.58 -14.59 -17.62
C ASN A 2 -14.83 -13.54 -16.63
N LYS A 3 -15.12 -13.97 -15.42
CA LYS A 3 -15.16 -13.05 -14.42
C LYS A 3 -13.79 -12.61 -14.14
N LYS A 4 -13.55 -11.29 -14.16
CA LYS A 4 -12.28 -10.74 -13.76
C LYS A 4 -12.14 -10.91 -12.27
N SER A 5 -11.03 -11.47 -11.84
CA SER A 5 -10.77 -11.69 -10.44
C SER A 5 -10.27 -10.41 -9.78
N LYS A 6 -10.67 -10.20 -8.56
CA LYS A 6 -10.16 -9.11 -7.77
C LYS A 6 -8.69 -9.31 -7.48
N ILE A 7 -7.96 -8.23 -7.36
CA ILE A 7 -6.55 -8.26 -7.01
C ILE A 7 -6.40 -7.74 -5.59
N ILE A 8 -5.79 -8.53 -4.74
CA ILE A 8 -5.55 -8.17 -3.35
C ILE A 8 -4.05 -7.92 -3.19
N VAL A 9 -3.71 -6.76 -2.66
CA VAL A 9 -2.32 -6.37 -2.48
C VAL A 9 -2.04 -6.10 -1.02
N PHE A 10 -0.91 -6.60 -0.53
CA PHE A 10 -0.45 -6.31 0.81
C PHE A 10 0.94 -5.72 0.69
N ALA A 11 1.09 -4.45 1.05
CA ALA A 11 2.37 -3.75 0.95
C ALA A 11 2.89 -3.44 2.33
N SER A 12 4.18 -3.71 2.57
CA SER A 12 4.81 -3.49 3.86
C SER A 12 5.99 -2.55 3.74
N PHE A 13 6.10 -1.65 4.70
CA PHE A 13 7.08 -0.57 4.70
C PHE A 13 7.85 -0.59 6.02
N TYR A 14 9.17 -0.58 5.92
CA TYR A 14 10.06 -0.61 7.09
C TYR A 14 10.91 0.66 7.10
N PRO A 15 10.50 1.67 7.87
CA PRO A 15 11.20 2.96 7.88
C PRO A 15 12.61 2.87 8.42
N LYS A 16 13.50 3.71 7.92
CA LYS A 16 14.78 3.92 8.55
C LYS A 16 14.56 4.52 9.93
N LYS A 17 15.54 4.35 10.81
CA LYS A 17 15.49 4.89 12.16
C LYS A 17 15.16 6.38 12.10
N GLU A 18 14.21 6.79 12.94
CA GLU A 18 13.78 8.19 13.06
C GLU A 18 13.03 8.75 11.82
N LYS A 19 12.66 7.89 10.89
CA LYS A 19 11.90 8.32 9.71
C LYS A 19 10.44 7.86 9.73
N ASN A 20 9.99 7.31 10.87
CA ASN A 20 8.64 6.77 10.98
C ASN A 20 7.58 7.79 10.62
N ASN A 21 7.66 9.00 11.16
CA ASN A 21 6.63 10.00 10.92
C ASN A 21 6.61 10.45 9.47
N GLU A 22 7.78 10.62 8.85
CA GLU A 22 7.85 11.03 7.45
C GLU A 22 7.23 9.96 6.53
N VAL A 23 7.55 8.69 6.79
CA VAL A 23 6.98 7.58 6.01
C VAL A 23 5.46 7.55 6.18
N LYS A 24 5.00 7.67 7.41
CA LYS A 24 3.58 7.67 7.71
C LYS A 24 2.85 8.79 6.97
N GLU A 25 3.41 10.00 7.02
CA GLU A 25 2.78 11.15 6.36
C GLU A 25 2.70 10.98 4.84
N ILE A 26 3.74 10.45 4.24
CA ILE A 26 3.73 10.20 2.80
C ILE A 26 2.63 9.22 2.41
N ILE A 27 2.50 8.11 3.17
CA ILE A 27 1.47 7.12 2.87
C ILE A 27 0.09 7.70 3.09
N LEU A 28 -0.09 8.54 4.12
CA LEU A 28 -1.38 9.17 4.38
C LEU A 28 -1.84 10.02 3.19
N THR A 29 -0.93 10.60 2.43
CA THR A 29 -1.32 11.39 1.25
C THR A 29 -1.93 10.54 0.14
N MET A 30 -1.74 9.22 0.21
CA MET A 30 -2.25 8.30 -0.80
C MET A 30 -3.69 7.87 -0.56
N ILE A 31 -4.18 8.01 0.67
CA ILE A 31 -5.45 7.40 1.07
C ILE A 31 -6.63 7.94 0.26
N ASP A 32 -6.85 9.25 0.33
CA ASP A 32 -8.01 9.83 -0.33
C ASP A 32 -7.97 9.71 -1.85
N PRO A 33 -6.85 10.07 -2.52
CA PRO A 33 -6.85 9.96 -3.99
C PRO A 33 -6.99 8.52 -4.47
N THR A 34 -6.45 7.55 -3.73
CA THR A 34 -6.59 6.15 -4.13
C THR A 34 -8.04 5.69 -3.99
N ARG A 35 -8.68 6.07 -2.90
CA ARG A 35 -10.08 5.67 -2.68
C ARG A 35 -11.03 6.30 -3.69
N LEU A 36 -10.62 7.37 -4.37
CA LEU A 36 -11.42 7.97 -5.43
C LEU A 36 -11.25 7.26 -6.78
N GLU A 37 -10.28 6.37 -6.89
CA GLU A 37 -10.10 5.59 -8.13
C GLU A 37 -11.27 4.62 -8.27
N LYS A 38 -11.86 4.58 -9.46
CA LYS A 38 -13.06 3.76 -9.68
C LYS A 38 -12.83 2.28 -9.41
N GLY A 39 -11.63 1.80 -9.65
CA GLY A 39 -11.33 0.39 -9.50
C GLY A 39 -10.81 0.01 -8.12
N ASN A 40 -10.61 0.96 -7.22
CA ASN A 40 -10.16 0.64 -5.88
C ASN A 40 -11.37 0.33 -5.00
N GLU A 41 -11.35 -0.80 -4.32
CA GLU A 41 -12.43 -1.21 -3.41
C GLU A 41 -12.05 -1.06 -1.95
N ILE A 42 -10.79 -1.32 -1.62
CA ILE A 42 -10.27 -1.16 -0.25
C ILE A 42 -8.87 -0.58 -0.33
N TYR A 43 -8.59 0.36 0.53
CA TYR A 43 -7.25 0.91 0.68
C TYR A 43 -7.12 1.30 2.14
N ASN A 44 -6.65 0.35 2.95
CA ASN A 44 -6.56 0.52 4.41
C ASN A 44 -5.11 0.52 4.85
N PHE A 45 -4.82 1.37 5.81
CA PHE A 45 -3.47 1.63 6.28
C PHE A 45 -3.34 1.24 7.74
N TYR A 46 -2.32 0.47 8.06
CA TYR A 46 -2.12 -0.08 9.41
C TYR A 46 -0.69 0.14 9.89
N GLU A 47 -0.53 0.16 11.18
CA GLU A 47 0.76 0.29 11.81
C GLU A 47 0.97 -0.91 12.72
N VAL A 48 2.18 -1.46 12.73
CA VAL A 48 2.58 -2.49 13.68
C VAL A 48 3.69 -1.90 14.55
N LYS A 49 3.51 -2.01 15.87
CA LYS A 49 4.53 -1.59 16.83
C LYS A 49 4.95 -2.81 17.63
N ASN A 50 6.25 -2.95 17.85
CA ASN A 50 6.69 -4.02 18.73
C ASN A 50 6.54 -3.56 20.19
N ASP A 51 6.83 -4.45 21.12
CA ASP A 51 6.63 -4.20 22.55
C ASP A 51 7.41 -3.01 23.07
N ASN A 52 8.52 -2.67 22.44
CA ASN A 52 9.38 -1.59 22.91
C ASN A 52 9.20 -0.30 22.14
N ASP A 53 8.24 -0.24 21.23
CA ASP A 53 8.01 0.89 20.33
C ASP A 53 9.26 1.27 19.51
N LYS A 54 10.23 0.37 19.44
CA LYS A 54 11.46 0.65 18.72
C LYS A 54 11.43 0.29 17.26
N GLU A 55 10.60 -0.68 16.91
CA GLU A 55 10.45 -1.07 15.53
C GLU A 55 9.02 -0.84 15.13
N ILE A 56 8.83 0.01 14.16
CA ILE A 56 7.51 0.32 13.63
C ILE A 56 7.52 -0.07 12.17
N SER A 57 6.48 -0.73 11.74
CA SER A 57 6.28 -0.97 10.32
C SER A 57 4.88 -0.54 9.93
N PHE A 58 4.71 -0.21 8.65
CA PHE A 58 3.42 0.21 8.13
C PHE A 58 2.98 -0.74 7.04
N HIS A 59 1.69 -0.91 6.92
CA HIS A 59 1.14 -1.89 5.98
C HIS A 59 -0.11 -1.34 5.30
N LEU A 60 -0.22 -1.58 4.00
CA LEU A 60 -1.40 -1.25 3.23
C LEU A 60 -2.08 -2.55 2.82
N PHE A 61 -3.37 -2.62 3.04
CA PHE A 61 -4.19 -3.71 2.54
C PHE A 61 -5.10 -3.12 1.48
N GLU A 62 -4.98 -3.61 0.25
CA GLU A 62 -5.62 -2.99 -0.90
C GLU A 62 -6.37 -4.03 -1.71
N ILE A 63 -7.55 -3.67 -2.21
CA ILE A 63 -8.28 -4.53 -3.13
C ILE A 63 -8.69 -3.71 -4.34
N TYR A 64 -8.38 -4.23 -5.53
CA TYR A 64 -8.75 -3.64 -6.81
C TYR A 64 -9.71 -4.60 -7.51
N LYS A 65 -10.65 -4.05 -8.27
CA LYS A 65 -11.68 -4.88 -8.90
C LYS A 65 -11.11 -5.82 -9.95
N ASP A 66 -9.97 -5.48 -10.56
CA ASP A 66 -9.29 -6.33 -11.55
C ASP A 66 -7.87 -5.83 -11.78
N SER A 67 -7.13 -6.52 -12.63
CA SER A 67 -5.74 -6.15 -12.90
C SER A 67 -5.62 -4.80 -13.62
N ALA A 68 -6.59 -4.44 -14.43
CA ALA A 68 -6.58 -3.14 -15.11
C ALA A 68 -6.68 -2.01 -14.09
N ALA A 69 -7.45 -2.20 -13.03
CA ALA A 69 -7.58 -1.20 -11.97
C ALA A 69 -6.27 -1.01 -11.21
N LEU A 70 -5.53 -2.09 -10.98
CA LEU A 70 -4.22 -2.00 -10.35
C LEU A 70 -3.22 -1.29 -11.25
N ASP A 71 -3.24 -1.61 -12.54
CA ASP A 71 -2.37 -0.92 -13.50
C ASP A 71 -2.70 0.57 -13.54
N PHE A 72 -3.98 0.93 -13.53
CA PHE A 72 -4.40 2.32 -13.49
C PHE A 72 -3.82 3.01 -12.25
N HIS A 73 -3.95 2.38 -11.09
CA HIS A 73 -3.43 2.91 -9.84
C HIS A 73 -1.94 3.23 -9.93
N ARG A 74 -1.18 2.30 -10.48
CA ARG A 74 0.29 2.43 -10.58
C ARG A 74 0.74 3.48 -11.58
N ASN A 75 -0.18 3.96 -12.43
CA ASN A 75 0.13 4.99 -13.40
C ASN A 75 -0.38 6.38 -12.99
N THR A 76 -1.00 6.49 -11.83
CA THR A 76 -1.50 7.79 -11.35
C THR A 76 -0.34 8.67 -10.89
N SER A 77 -0.59 9.98 -10.91
CA SER A 77 0.41 10.92 -10.43
C SER A 77 0.64 10.78 -8.93
N HIS A 78 -0.43 10.48 -8.16
CA HIS A 78 -0.26 10.31 -6.72
C HIS A 78 0.59 9.08 -6.40
N TYR A 79 0.45 7.99 -7.15
CA TYR A 79 1.29 6.81 -6.95
C TYR A 79 2.76 7.10 -7.26
N LYS A 80 3.01 7.75 -8.40
CA LYS A 80 4.38 8.06 -8.81
C LYS A 80 5.05 9.00 -7.83
N ASN A 81 4.30 9.99 -7.35
CA ASN A 81 4.82 10.96 -6.40
C ASN A 81 5.20 10.28 -5.07
N TYR A 82 4.32 9.43 -4.56
CA TYR A 82 4.58 8.71 -3.32
C TYR A 82 5.82 7.81 -3.46
N ARG A 83 5.91 7.07 -4.55
CA ARG A 83 7.05 6.17 -4.75
C ARG A 83 8.37 6.94 -4.85
N SER A 84 8.36 8.11 -5.47
CA SER A 84 9.56 8.91 -5.60
C SER A 84 10.04 9.48 -4.26
N LYS A 85 9.14 9.70 -3.31
CA LYS A 85 9.49 10.29 -2.03
C LYS A 85 9.84 9.27 -0.96
N ILE A 86 9.21 8.10 -0.99
CA ILE A 86 9.30 7.19 0.13
C ILE A 86 10.53 6.29 0.13
N THR A 87 11.06 5.98 -1.05
CA THR A 87 12.11 4.97 -1.19
C THR A 87 13.32 5.24 -0.32
N ASN A 88 13.77 6.48 -0.28
CA ASN A 88 14.97 6.85 0.49
C ASN A 88 14.75 6.85 1.99
N LEU A 89 13.52 6.76 2.43
CA LEU A 89 13.18 6.77 3.87
C LEU A 89 13.01 5.36 4.41
N LEU A 90 13.12 4.35 3.56
CA LEU A 90 12.92 2.97 3.97
C LEU A 90 14.24 2.24 4.15
N ASP A 91 14.28 1.37 5.15
CA ASP A 91 15.43 0.57 5.47
C ASP A 91 15.67 -0.54 4.45
N ARG A 92 14.62 -0.92 3.72
CA ARG A 92 14.66 -1.92 2.67
C ARG A 92 13.54 -1.63 1.68
N PRO A 93 13.59 -2.23 0.49
CA PRO A 93 12.54 -1.99 -0.51
C PRO A 93 11.16 -2.34 0.03
N ILE A 94 10.14 -1.66 -0.49
CA ILE A 94 8.76 -1.97 -0.14
C ILE A 94 8.49 -3.44 -0.50
N GLU A 95 7.91 -4.18 0.46
CA GLU A 95 7.52 -5.56 0.18
C GLU A 95 6.11 -5.54 -0.34
N VAL A 96 5.92 -5.89 -1.59
CA VAL A 96 4.60 -5.95 -2.20
C VAL A 96 4.24 -7.40 -2.44
N LYS A 97 3.13 -7.84 -1.88
CA LYS A 97 2.62 -9.19 -2.09
C LYS A 97 1.26 -9.10 -2.73
N VAL A 98 1.06 -9.89 -3.77
CA VAL A 98 -0.26 -10.03 -4.38
C VAL A 98 -0.84 -11.33 -3.85
N LEU A 99 -1.97 -11.24 -3.18
CA LEU A 99 -2.56 -12.38 -2.49
C LEU A 99 -3.59 -13.05 -3.37
N THR A 100 -3.58 -14.38 -3.36
CA THR A 100 -4.59 -15.17 -4.04
C THR A 100 -5.50 -15.76 -2.98
N SER A 101 -6.80 -15.51 -3.12
CA SER A 101 -7.75 -16.01 -2.15
C SER A 101 -7.86 -17.53 -2.24
N ILE A 102 -7.80 -18.20 -1.09
CA ILE A 102 -8.09 -19.63 -1.01
C ILE A 102 -9.48 -19.74 -0.42
N ASN A 103 -9.76 -18.96 0.60
CA ASN A 103 -11.07 -18.96 1.23
C ASN A 103 -11.26 -17.60 1.90
N SER A 104 -12.02 -16.75 1.26
CA SER A 104 -12.30 -15.41 1.80
C SER A 104 -13.71 -14.98 1.43
N ILE A 105 -14.22 -14.03 2.15
CA ILE A 105 -15.58 -13.51 1.91
C ILE A 105 -15.59 -12.51 0.79
#